data_9f53a513350a54a91c13bdec4b7ad621
#
_entry.id   9f53a513350a54a91c13bdec4b7ad621
#
_cell.length_a   1.000
_cell.length_b   1.000
_cell.length_c   1.000
_cell.angle_alpha   90.00
_cell.angle_beta   90.00
_cell.angle_gamma   90.00
#
_symmetry.space_group_name_H-M   'P 1'
#
loop_
_entity.id
_entity.type
_entity.pdbx_description
1 polymer ?
#
loop_
_entity_poly.entity_id
_entity_poly.type
_entity_poly.pdbx_seq_one_letter_code
_entity_poly.pdbx_strand_id
1 'polypeptide(L)'
;MRNTIFFGGTNKERLVSVASAQALCEALPDADLWFWDVADTVHEVMPAQLLAHKRPFEDELKPESRGVSLAQALDRAKAESRVLVLGFHGGRAENGELQAMCEMRGIPFTGSGSAASHLAFDKSAAKRFAAIGGVASASGISLGNLDEAFAEYGKLIAKPVKDGSSYGLIYVVSQQDLVAVRNAAKTEEYLIEPF
;
A
#
# COMPACT_ATOMS: atom_id res chain seq x y z
N MET A 1 11.17 -15.20 20.24
CA MET A 1 10.55 -14.88 18.92
C MET A 1 11.62 -14.27 18.04
N ARG A 2 11.61 -14.59 16.76
CA ARG A 2 12.59 -14.11 15.77
C ARG A 2 11.94 -13.04 14.90
N ASN A 3 12.52 -11.86 14.82
CA ASN A 3 11.99 -10.79 14.00
C ASN A 3 12.34 -11.02 12.52
N THR A 4 11.40 -10.74 11.65
CA THR A 4 11.59 -10.81 10.20
C THR A 4 11.02 -9.54 9.56
N ILE A 5 11.88 -8.74 8.95
CA ILE A 5 11.46 -7.60 8.14
C ILE A 5 10.90 -8.15 6.83
N PHE A 6 9.61 -7.95 6.60
CA PHE A 6 8.93 -8.42 5.42
C PHE A 6 8.55 -7.22 4.55
N PHE A 7 9.04 -7.18 3.30
CA PHE A 7 8.99 -5.99 2.46
C PHE A 7 8.91 -6.35 0.97
N GLY A 8 8.75 -5.36 0.09
CA GLY A 8 8.56 -5.53 -1.35
C GLY A 8 7.09 -5.39 -1.75
N GLY A 9 6.53 -6.43 -2.35
CA GLY A 9 5.14 -6.50 -2.78
C GLY A 9 4.97 -6.52 -4.30
N THR A 10 3.74 -6.85 -4.73
CA THR A 10 3.41 -7.01 -6.16
C THR A 10 2.93 -5.72 -6.83
N ASN A 11 2.89 -4.61 -6.11
CA ASN A 11 2.33 -3.33 -6.55
C ASN A 11 3.41 -2.34 -7.02
N LYS A 12 2.97 -1.14 -7.43
CA LYS A 12 3.85 -0.08 -7.93
C LYS A 12 4.75 0.56 -6.85
N GLU A 13 4.33 0.49 -5.57
CA GLU A 13 5.05 1.10 -4.44
C GLU A 13 6.12 0.17 -3.84
N ARG A 14 6.35 -1.03 -4.42
CA ARG A 14 7.36 -1.98 -3.94
C ARG A 14 8.77 -1.41 -3.82
N LEU A 15 9.12 -0.45 -4.67
CA LEU A 15 10.42 0.22 -4.60
C LEU A 15 10.57 1.07 -3.33
N VAL A 16 9.49 1.76 -2.92
CA VAL A 16 9.44 2.50 -1.65
C VAL A 16 9.58 1.53 -0.47
N SER A 17 8.99 0.35 -0.58
CA SER A 17 9.11 -0.72 0.41
C SER A 17 10.55 -1.19 0.59
N VAL A 18 11.36 -1.26 -0.48
CA VAL A 18 12.79 -1.59 -0.41
C VAL A 18 13.56 -0.52 0.36
N ALA A 19 13.29 0.77 0.10
CA ALA A 19 13.92 1.87 0.84
C ALA A 19 13.56 1.83 2.34
N SER A 20 12.29 1.56 2.67
CA SER A 20 11.86 1.39 4.06
C SER A 20 12.54 0.21 4.73
N ALA A 21 12.74 -0.89 4.01
CA ALA A 21 13.44 -2.07 4.52
C ALA A 21 14.91 -1.79 4.82
N GLN A 22 15.59 -0.93 4.06
CA GLN A 22 16.96 -0.51 4.36
C GLN A 22 17.03 0.19 5.72
N ALA A 23 16.15 1.15 5.99
CA ALA A 23 16.08 1.83 7.28
C ALA A 23 15.71 0.88 8.43
N LEU A 24 14.77 -0.04 8.20
CA LEU A 24 14.41 -1.05 9.20
C LEU A 24 15.56 -2.03 9.47
N CYS A 25 16.34 -2.41 8.46
CA CYS A 25 17.50 -3.29 8.60
C CYS A 25 18.59 -2.64 9.47
N GLU A 26 18.82 -1.34 9.33
CA GLU A 26 19.76 -0.61 10.19
C GLU A 26 19.26 -0.53 11.64
N ALA A 27 17.96 -0.37 11.85
CA ALA A 27 17.36 -0.28 13.18
C ALA A 27 17.23 -1.64 13.89
N LEU A 28 17.12 -2.73 13.13
CA LEU A 28 16.92 -4.10 13.61
C LEU A 28 17.94 -5.05 12.96
N PRO A 29 19.24 -4.92 13.31
CA PRO A 29 20.34 -5.63 12.61
C PRO A 29 20.27 -7.17 12.74
N ASP A 30 19.58 -7.68 13.76
CA ASP A 30 19.43 -9.12 14.00
C ASP A 30 18.17 -9.71 13.35
N ALA A 31 17.38 -8.91 12.63
CA ALA A 31 16.19 -9.39 11.94
C ALA A 31 16.54 -10.08 10.63
N ASP A 32 15.82 -11.15 10.31
CA ASP A 32 15.87 -11.73 8.97
C ASP A 32 15.16 -10.81 7.97
N LEU A 33 15.53 -10.89 6.70
CA LEU A 33 14.97 -10.08 5.64
C LEU A 33 14.24 -10.98 4.62
N TRP A 34 12.95 -10.76 4.45
CA TRP A 34 12.11 -11.43 3.47
C TRP A 34 11.58 -10.44 2.44
N PHE A 35 11.95 -10.64 1.19
CA PHE A 35 11.53 -9.82 0.06
C PHE A 35 10.45 -10.54 -0.74
N TRP A 36 9.28 -9.92 -0.86
CA TRP A 36 8.18 -10.38 -1.68
C TRP A 36 8.23 -9.69 -3.05
N ASP A 37 8.49 -10.45 -4.09
CA ASP A 37 8.69 -9.92 -5.44
C ASP A 37 7.37 -9.76 -6.24
N VAL A 38 7.50 -9.23 -7.45
CA VAL A 38 6.36 -9.00 -8.37
C VAL A 38 5.75 -10.29 -8.92
N ALA A 39 6.47 -11.40 -8.85
CA ALA A 39 5.99 -12.73 -9.27
C ALA A 39 5.28 -13.49 -8.15
N ASP A 40 4.89 -12.81 -7.06
CA ASP A 40 4.23 -13.38 -5.88
C ASP A 40 5.12 -14.40 -5.14
N THR A 41 6.43 -14.21 -5.19
CA THR A 41 7.44 -15.10 -4.59
C THR A 41 8.18 -14.39 -3.46
N VAL A 42 8.40 -15.07 -2.35
CA VAL A 42 9.11 -14.56 -1.17
C VAL A 42 10.52 -15.14 -1.12
N HIS A 43 11.49 -14.26 -1.03
CA HIS A 43 12.92 -14.56 -1.02
C HIS A 43 13.57 -14.16 0.30
N GLU A 44 14.51 -14.96 0.79
CA GLU A 44 15.42 -14.48 1.84
C GLU A 44 16.49 -13.58 1.21
N VAL A 45 16.76 -12.46 1.84
CA VAL A 45 17.75 -11.48 1.40
C VAL A 45 18.79 -11.28 2.50
N MET A 46 20.05 -11.20 2.13
CA MET A 46 21.11 -10.89 3.09
C MET A 46 21.17 -9.37 3.36
N PRO A 47 21.42 -8.93 4.60
CA PRO A 47 21.56 -7.50 4.92
C PRO A 47 22.56 -6.79 4.00
N ALA A 48 23.70 -7.42 3.70
CA ALA A 48 24.70 -6.86 2.80
C ALA A 48 24.14 -6.62 1.37
N GLN A 49 23.29 -7.51 0.87
CA GLN A 49 22.65 -7.36 -0.44
C GLN A 49 21.66 -6.20 -0.45
N LEU A 50 20.81 -6.09 0.58
CA LEU A 50 19.84 -5.00 0.70
C LEU A 50 20.52 -3.64 0.82
N LEU A 51 21.54 -3.52 1.68
CA LEU A 51 22.25 -2.26 1.93
C LEU A 51 23.17 -1.87 0.76
N ALA A 52 23.61 -2.82 -0.07
CA ALA A 52 24.35 -2.55 -1.31
C ALA A 52 23.46 -1.99 -2.43
N HIS A 53 22.14 -2.10 -2.32
CA HIS A 53 21.19 -1.61 -3.33
C HIS A 53 21.03 -0.07 -3.23
N LYS A 54 21.79 0.67 -4.06
CA LYS A 54 21.97 2.13 -3.93
C LYS A 54 20.82 2.97 -4.49
N ARG A 55 19.96 2.39 -5.33
CA ARG A 55 18.87 3.12 -6.01
C ARG A 55 17.51 2.46 -5.75
N PRO A 56 17.07 2.40 -4.48
CA PRO A 56 15.87 1.63 -4.10
C PRO A 56 14.56 2.19 -4.70
N PHE A 57 14.55 3.45 -5.16
CA PHE A 57 13.38 4.07 -5.80
C PHE A 57 13.34 3.93 -7.33
N GLU A 58 14.42 3.42 -7.94
CA GLU A 58 14.58 3.40 -9.39
C GLU A 58 14.80 1.98 -9.93
N ASP A 59 15.57 1.18 -9.21
CA ASP A 59 15.98 -0.16 -9.63
C ASP A 59 15.30 -1.25 -8.81
N GLU A 60 14.94 -2.34 -9.47
CA GLU A 60 14.40 -3.52 -8.81
C GLU A 60 15.49 -4.24 -7.99
N LEU A 61 15.15 -4.59 -6.75
CA LEU A 61 15.98 -5.50 -5.95
C LEU A 61 15.93 -6.90 -6.57
N LYS A 62 17.07 -7.46 -6.91
CA LYS A 62 17.20 -8.81 -7.49
C LYS A 62 17.69 -9.78 -6.43
N PRO A 63 16.82 -10.58 -5.81
CA PRO A 63 17.24 -11.54 -4.79
C PRO A 63 18.12 -12.63 -5.39
N GLU A 64 19.13 -13.09 -4.63
CA GLU A 64 20.02 -14.16 -5.03
C GLU A 64 19.50 -15.55 -4.62
N SER A 65 18.61 -15.58 -3.62
CA SER A 65 18.04 -16.81 -3.09
C SER A 65 16.91 -17.35 -3.96
N ARG A 66 16.73 -18.67 -3.92
CA ARG A 66 15.53 -19.29 -4.47
C ARG A 66 14.33 -18.93 -3.58
N GLY A 67 13.27 -18.38 -4.19
CA GLY A 67 12.05 -18.01 -3.48
C GLY A 67 11.10 -19.18 -3.26
N VAL A 68 10.11 -18.92 -2.39
CA VAL A 68 8.96 -19.79 -2.10
C VAL A 68 7.67 -18.99 -2.27
N SER A 69 6.52 -19.68 -2.37
CA SER A 69 5.24 -18.97 -2.44
C SER A 69 4.95 -18.20 -1.14
N LEU A 70 4.12 -17.15 -1.22
CA LEU A 70 3.68 -16.38 -0.04
C LEU A 70 3.09 -17.29 1.05
N ALA A 71 2.25 -18.26 0.64
CA ALA A 71 1.65 -19.21 1.57
C ALA A 71 2.70 -20.02 2.32
N GLN A 72 3.70 -20.57 1.63
CA GLN A 72 4.80 -21.33 2.24
C GLN A 72 5.65 -20.45 3.18
N ALA A 73 5.91 -19.20 2.81
CA ALA A 73 6.63 -18.26 3.66
C ALA A 73 5.85 -17.97 4.97
N LEU A 74 4.54 -17.76 4.89
CA LEU A 74 3.69 -17.54 6.06
C LEU A 74 3.58 -18.81 6.93
N ASP A 75 3.43 -19.99 6.33
CA ASP A 75 3.41 -21.25 7.09
C ASP A 75 4.73 -21.46 7.84
N ARG A 76 5.86 -21.12 7.21
CA ARG A 76 7.18 -21.11 7.85
C ARG A 76 7.28 -20.08 8.98
N ALA A 77 6.74 -18.85 8.77
CA ALA A 77 6.72 -17.82 9.81
C ALA A 77 6.01 -18.33 11.08
N LYS A 78 4.89 -19.03 10.91
CA LYS A 78 4.15 -19.67 12.01
C LYS A 78 4.97 -20.76 12.68
N ALA A 79 5.52 -21.70 11.92
CA ALA A 79 6.30 -22.83 12.43
C ALA A 79 7.53 -22.38 13.24
N GLU A 80 8.18 -21.31 12.81
CA GLU A 80 9.37 -20.76 13.46
C GLU A 80 9.06 -19.68 14.51
N SER A 81 7.79 -19.46 14.85
CA SER A 81 7.34 -18.45 15.83
C SER A 81 7.92 -17.05 15.54
N ARG A 82 7.86 -16.63 14.29
CA ARG A 82 8.36 -15.33 13.85
C ARG A 82 7.39 -14.20 14.17
N VAL A 83 7.93 -12.99 14.34
CA VAL A 83 7.18 -11.73 14.30
C VAL A 83 7.50 -11.05 12.99
N LEU A 84 6.48 -10.71 12.20
CA LEU A 84 6.67 -10.01 10.93
C LEU A 84 6.65 -8.50 11.14
N VAL A 85 7.78 -7.86 10.87
CA VAL A 85 7.89 -6.39 10.82
C VAL A 85 7.55 -5.96 9.39
N LEU A 86 6.35 -5.43 9.20
CA LEU A 86 5.83 -5.11 7.87
C LEU A 86 6.39 -3.77 7.39
N GLY A 87 7.28 -3.83 6.39
CA GLY A 87 7.91 -2.67 5.74
C GLY A 87 7.33 -2.38 4.35
N PHE A 88 6.04 -2.60 4.16
CA PHE A 88 5.36 -2.47 2.88
C PHE A 88 4.77 -1.08 2.63
N HIS A 89 4.50 -0.81 1.35
CA HIS A 89 3.71 0.31 0.87
C HIS A 89 2.75 -0.16 -0.23
N GLY A 90 1.48 0.22 -0.10
CA GLY A 90 0.43 -0.05 -1.07
C GLY A 90 0.01 -1.52 -1.22
N GLY A 91 -0.96 -1.73 -2.09
CA GLY A 91 -1.42 -3.04 -2.55
C GLY A 91 -1.88 -4.01 -1.47
N ARG A 92 -1.68 -5.30 -1.73
CA ARG A 92 -2.13 -6.42 -0.88
C ARG A 92 -1.51 -6.44 0.52
N ALA A 93 -0.38 -5.77 0.70
CA ALA A 93 0.29 -5.70 1.99
C ALA A 93 -0.20 -4.53 2.86
N GLU A 94 -0.98 -3.59 2.30
CA GLU A 94 -1.55 -2.44 3.02
C GLU A 94 -3.08 -2.47 3.08
N ASN A 95 -3.74 -3.15 2.12
CA ASN A 95 -5.20 -3.21 2.01
C ASN A 95 -5.88 -4.20 2.99
N GLY A 96 -5.14 -4.84 3.88
CA GLY A 96 -5.65 -5.81 4.85
C GLY A 96 -5.53 -7.29 4.43
N GLU A 97 -5.21 -7.60 3.17
CA GLU A 97 -5.12 -9.00 2.70
C GLU A 97 -3.99 -9.78 3.39
N LEU A 98 -2.76 -9.22 3.41
CA LEU A 98 -1.63 -9.85 4.09
C LEU A 98 -1.89 -9.98 5.58
N GLN A 99 -2.48 -8.95 6.20
CA GLN A 99 -2.83 -8.95 7.60
C GLN A 99 -3.83 -10.09 7.92
N ALA A 100 -4.87 -10.26 7.10
CA ALA A 100 -5.83 -11.36 7.25
C ALA A 100 -5.16 -12.73 7.12
N MET A 101 -4.22 -12.89 6.19
CA MET A 101 -3.46 -14.14 6.05
C MET A 101 -2.59 -14.46 7.28
N CYS A 102 -2.03 -13.43 7.92
CA CYS A 102 -1.28 -13.54 9.17
C CYS A 102 -2.21 -13.87 10.35
N GLU A 103 -3.33 -13.15 10.48
CA GLU A 103 -4.34 -13.36 11.54
C GLU A 103 -4.90 -14.79 11.51
N MET A 104 -5.28 -15.30 10.34
CA MET A 104 -5.77 -16.69 10.17
C MET A 104 -4.75 -17.75 10.62
N ARG A 105 -3.46 -17.45 10.55
CA ARG A 105 -2.37 -18.34 11.01
C ARG A 105 -1.92 -18.07 12.44
N GLY A 106 -2.42 -17.01 13.07
CA GLY A 106 -1.94 -16.54 14.37
C GLY A 106 -0.45 -16.13 14.33
N ILE A 107 -0.02 -15.47 13.25
CA ILE A 107 1.32 -14.91 13.11
C ILE A 107 1.27 -13.47 13.62
N PRO A 108 2.07 -13.09 14.63
CA PRO A 108 2.18 -11.72 15.08
C PRO A 108 2.88 -10.86 14.02
N PHE A 109 2.38 -9.63 13.83
CA PHE A 109 2.95 -8.64 12.92
C PHE A 109 2.81 -7.22 13.45
N THR A 110 3.59 -6.28 12.91
CA THR A 110 3.51 -4.86 13.26
C THR A 110 2.43 -4.14 12.45
N GLY A 111 1.77 -3.17 13.07
CA GLY A 111 0.74 -2.34 12.42
C GLY A 111 -0.68 -2.75 12.77
N SER A 112 -1.62 -2.22 12.00
CA SER A 112 -3.05 -2.45 12.21
C SER A 112 -3.50 -3.81 11.69
N GLY A 113 -4.54 -4.39 12.28
CA GLY A 113 -5.15 -5.62 11.82
C GLY A 113 -5.90 -5.47 10.48
N SER A 114 -6.30 -6.60 9.90
CA SER A 114 -6.86 -6.68 8.54
C SER A 114 -8.10 -5.79 8.35
N ALA A 115 -9.03 -5.78 9.30
CA ALA A 115 -10.25 -4.99 9.21
C ALA A 115 -9.97 -3.48 9.20
N ALA A 116 -9.06 -3.00 10.06
CA ALA A 116 -8.68 -1.59 10.12
C ALA A 116 -7.89 -1.17 8.88
N SER A 117 -6.97 -2.01 8.40
CA SER A 117 -6.20 -1.78 7.17
C SER A 117 -7.13 -1.70 5.95
N HIS A 118 -8.07 -2.63 5.82
CA HIS A 118 -9.05 -2.62 4.74
C HIS A 118 -9.92 -1.35 4.74
N LEU A 119 -10.42 -0.96 5.92
CA LEU A 119 -11.20 0.26 6.08
C LEU A 119 -10.39 1.52 5.69
N ALA A 120 -9.15 1.62 6.17
CA ALA A 120 -8.30 2.79 5.95
C ALA A 120 -7.84 2.90 4.48
N PHE A 121 -7.65 1.79 3.79
CA PHE A 121 -7.22 1.75 2.39
C PHE A 121 -8.29 2.27 1.42
N ASP A 122 -9.57 2.07 1.73
CA ASP A 122 -10.71 2.60 0.98
C ASP A 122 -11.04 4.03 1.46
N LYS A 123 -10.65 5.04 0.67
CA LYS A 123 -10.82 6.45 1.04
C LYS A 123 -12.28 6.83 1.30
N SER A 124 -13.22 6.25 0.56
CA SER A 124 -14.66 6.51 0.73
C SER A 124 -15.17 5.89 2.03
N ALA A 125 -14.74 4.67 2.35
CA ALA A 125 -15.09 4.00 3.60
C ALA A 125 -14.44 4.70 4.80
N ALA A 126 -13.16 5.06 4.71
CA ALA A 126 -12.43 5.80 5.75
C ALA A 126 -13.11 7.15 6.09
N LYS A 127 -13.54 7.90 5.07
CA LYS A 127 -14.27 9.16 5.27
C LYS A 127 -15.61 8.94 5.98
N ARG A 128 -16.40 7.94 5.57
CA ARG A 128 -17.66 7.61 6.24
C ARG A 128 -17.44 7.22 7.70
N PHE A 129 -16.41 6.44 7.98
CA PHE A 129 -16.05 6.04 9.34
C PHE A 129 -15.59 7.24 10.18
N ALA A 130 -14.74 8.10 9.65
CA ALA A 130 -14.28 9.33 10.30
C ALA A 130 -15.45 10.27 10.65
N ALA A 131 -16.44 10.40 9.75
CA ALA A 131 -17.63 11.22 9.99
C ALA A 131 -18.47 10.70 11.17
N ILE A 132 -18.55 9.37 11.38
CA ILE A 132 -19.22 8.80 12.58
C ILE A 132 -18.49 9.23 13.86
N GLY A 133 -17.18 9.38 13.82
CA GLY A 133 -16.36 9.89 14.92
C GLY A 133 -16.35 11.43 15.05
N GLY A 134 -17.14 12.15 14.24
CA GLY A 134 -17.20 13.60 14.25
C GLY A 134 -16.03 14.31 13.59
N VAL A 135 -15.18 13.58 12.83
CA VAL A 135 -14.05 14.17 12.10
C VAL A 135 -14.53 14.77 10.79
N ALA A 136 -14.35 16.08 10.63
CA ALA A 136 -14.68 16.79 9.40
C ALA A 136 -13.74 16.38 8.26
N SER A 137 -14.30 16.19 7.07
CA SER A 137 -13.55 15.94 5.84
C SER A 137 -14.21 16.66 4.66
N ALA A 138 -13.46 16.90 3.57
CA ALA A 138 -14.01 17.51 2.37
C ALA A 138 -15.24 16.74 1.85
N SER A 139 -16.23 17.43 1.30
CA SER A 139 -17.41 16.78 0.73
C SER A 139 -17.06 16.03 -0.54
N GLY A 140 -17.49 14.79 -0.63
CA GLY A 140 -17.37 14.01 -1.87
C GLY A 140 -18.35 14.50 -2.92
N ILE A 141 -17.89 14.58 -4.17
CA ILE A 141 -18.66 15.01 -5.34
C ILE A 141 -18.97 13.78 -6.17
N SER A 142 -20.24 13.59 -6.55
CA SER A 142 -20.61 12.53 -7.48
C SER A 142 -20.15 12.83 -8.91
N LEU A 143 -19.83 11.80 -9.69
CA LEU A 143 -19.45 11.99 -11.10
C LEU A 143 -20.53 12.71 -11.93
N GLY A 144 -21.81 12.56 -11.55
CA GLY A 144 -22.92 13.22 -12.21
C GLY A 144 -22.96 14.74 -11.99
N ASN A 145 -22.41 15.21 -10.87
CA ASN A 145 -22.39 16.63 -10.49
C ASN A 145 -21.05 17.31 -10.78
N LEU A 146 -20.18 16.65 -11.56
CA LEU A 146 -18.78 17.07 -11.78
C LEU A 146 -18.68 18.47 -12.43
N ASP A 147 -19.52 18.77 -13.42
CA ASP A 147 -19.50 20.07 -14.12
C ASP A 147 -20.00 21.20 -13.22
N GLU A 148 -21.08 20.95 -12.47
CA GLU A 148 -21.66 21.91 -11.53
C GLU A 148 -20.65 22.21 -10.41
N ALA A 149 -20.02 21.20 -9.86
CA ALA A 149 -19.02 21.37 -8.83
C ALA A 149 -17.78 22.12 -9.34
N PHE A 150 -17.34 21.84 -10.59
CA PHE A 150 -16.23 22.59 -11.19
C PHE A 150 -16.62 24.08 -11.41
N ALA A 151 -17.84 24.35 -11.81
CA ALA A 151 -18.33 25.73 -11.95
C ALA A 151 -18.41 26.46 -10.61
N GLU A 152 -18.76 25.75 -9.52
CA GLU A 152 -18.89 26.30 -8.16
C GLU A 152 -17.51 26.52 -7.50
N TYR A 153 -16.65 25.50 -7.50
CA TYR A 153 -15.38 25.53 -6.74
C TYR A 153 -14.18 25.99 -7.59
N GLY A 154 -14.26 25.93 -8.90
CA GLY A 154 -13.19 26.31 -9.83
C GLY A 154 -12.00 25.34 -9.88
N LYS A 155 -11.77 24.57 -8.82
CA LYS A 155 -10.71 23.55 -8.76
C LYS A 155 -11.20 22.33 -7.97
N LEU A 156 -10.95 21.14 -8.53
CA LEU A 156 -11.26 19.88 -7.88
C LEU A 156 -10.05 18.97 -7.90
N ILE A 157 -10.08 17.94 -7.05
CA ILE A 157 -9.13 16.84 -7.05
C ILE A 157 -9.90 15.53 -7.18
N ALA A 158 -9.51 14.71 -8.13
CA ALA A 158 -10.03 13.36 -8.28
C ALA A 158 -8.91 12.34 -8.01
N LYS A 159 -9.18 11.38 -7.17
CA LYS A 159 -8.20 10.38 -6.72
C LYS A 159 -8.84 9.00 -6.68
N PRO A 160 -8.12 7.93 -7.11
CA PRO A 160 -8.61 6.56 -6.96
C PRO A 160 -8.99 6.26 -5.51
N VAL A 161 -10.11 5.59 -5.31
CA VAL A 161 -10.59 5.25 -3.96
C VAL A 161 -9.61 4.31 -3.24
N LYS A 162 -8.99 3.37 -3.98
CA LYS A 162 -8.15 2.29 -3.44
C LYS A 162 -6.73 2.28 -4.02
N ASP A 163 -6.05 3.41 -3.98
CA ASP A 163 -4.63 3.51 -4.38
C ASP A 163 -3.93 4.55 -3.50
N GLY A 164 -2.60 4.63 -3.58
CA GLY A 164 -1.75 5.50 -2.77
C GLY A 164 -0.75 6.31 -3.61
N SER A 165 0.16 7.03 -2.93
CA SER A 165 1.32 7.74 -3.51
C SER A 165 1.00 8.61 -4.73
N SER A 166 -0.19 9.22 -4.75
CA SER A 166 -0.67 10.08 -5.86
C SER A 166 -0.78 9.38 -7.23
N TYR A 167 -0.72 8.05 -7.28
CA TYR A 167 -1.01 7.33 -8.52
C TYR A 167 -2.47 7.56 -8.93
N GLY A 168 -2.67 7.87 -10.23
CA GLY A 168 -4.00 8.11 -10.79
C GLY A 168 -4.68 9.40 -10.31
N LEU A 169 -4.01 10.24 -9.50
CA LEU A 169 -4.54 11.51 -9.04
C LEU A 169 -4.67 12.50 -10.20
N ILE A 170 -5.83 13.14 -10.34
CA ILE A 170 -6.13 14.13 -11.37
C ILE A 170 -6.47 15.46 -10.70
N TYR A 171 -5.67 16.49 -10.97
CA TYR A 171 -6.04 17.87 -10.65
C TYR A 171 -6.96 18.40 -11.73
N VAL A 172 -8.14 18.84 -11.35
CA VAL A 172 -9.16 19.39 -12.27
C VAL A 172 -9.10 20.91 -12.20
N VAL A 173 -8.50 21.52 -13.19
CA VAL A 173 -8.33 22.97 -13.32
C VAL A 173 -8.86 23.50 -14.65
N SER A 174 -9.33 22.62 -15.54
CA SER A 174 -9.86 22.94 -16.85
C SER A 174 -10.98 21.98 -17.27
N GLN A 175 -11.75 22.36 -18.30
CA GLN A 175 -12.79 21.49 -18.88
C GLN A 175 -12.20 20.19 -19.47
N GLN A 176 -10.97 20.23 -19.94
CA GLN A 176 -10.31 19.03 -20.45
C GLN A 176 -10.05 18.00 -19.35
N ASP A 177 -9.76 18.44 -18.11
CA ASP A 177 -9.52 17.57 -16.96
C ASP A 177 -10.81 16.83 -16.54
N LEU A 178 -11.98 17.46 -16.71
CA LEU A 178 -13.27 16.78 -16.47
C LEU A 178 -13.45 15.56 -17.36
N VAL A 179 -13.01 15.65 -18.62
CA VAL A 179 -13.01 14.50 -19.55
C VAL A 179 -12.06 13.41 -19.07
N ALA A 180 -10.88 13.80 -18.59
CA ALA A 180 -9.91 12.85 -18.04
C ALA A 180 -10.48 12.09 -16.82
N VAL A 181 -11.13 12.80 -15.88
CA VAL A 181 -11.80 12.17 -14.73
C VAL A 181 -12.89 11.18 -15.18
N ARG A 182 -13.77 11.57 -16.12
CA ARG A 182 -14.81 10.68 -16.63
C ARG A 182 -14.24 9.43 -17.32
N ASN A 183 -13.10 9.57 -18.01
CA ASN A 183 -12.47 8.43 -18.65
C ASN A 183 -11.82 7.50 -17.61
N ALA A 184 -11.12 8.04 -16.64
CA ALA A 184 -10.51 7.28 -15.55
C ALA A 184 -11.58 6.54 -14.72
N ALA A 185 -12.70 7.19 -14.42
CA ALA A 185 -13.81 6.61 -13.69
C ALA A 185 -14.56 5.46 -14.39
N LYS A 186 -14.23 5.15 -15.66
CA LYS A 186 -14.73 3.96 -16.36
C LYS A 186 -14.03 2.66 -15.94
N THR A 187 -12.83 2.76 -15.42
CA THR A 187 -11.97 1.62 -15.08
C THR A 187 -11.83 1.37 -13.60
N GLU A 188 -11.97 2.42 -12.78
CA GLU A 188 -11.85 2.34 -11.33
C GLU A 188 -12.69 3.43 -10.64
N GLU A 189 -12.99 3.23 -9.36
CA GLU A 189 -13.77 4.19 -8.57
C GLU A 189 -12.90 5.38 -8.15
N TYR A 190 -13.43 6.60 -8.35
CA TYR A 190 -12.79 7.86 -7.99
C TYR A 190 -13.53 8.58 -6.88
N LEU A 191 -12.80 9.08 -5.90
CA LEU A 191 -13.24 10.08 -4.95
C LEU A 191 -12.90 11.47 -5.50
N ILE A 192 -13.93 12.31 -5.69
CA ILE A 192 -13.78 13.67 -6.19
C ILE A 192 -14.12 14.64 -5.07
N GLU A 193 -13.31 15.66 -4.89
CA GLU A 193 -13.44 16.63 -3.80
C GLU A 193 -13.07 18.05 -4.30
N PRO A 194 -13.57 19.13 -3.67
CA PRO A 194 -13.02 20.46 -3.85
C PRO A 194 -11.54 20.49 -3.46
N PHE A 195 -10.72 21.26 -4.21
CA PHE A 195 -9.29 21.41 -3.99
C PHE A 195 -8.97 22.74 -3.34
#